data_5efb81c28990459bdd88ad2f01bed8aa
#
_entry.id   5efb81c28990459bdd88ad2f01bed8aa
#
_cell.length_a   1.000
_cell.length_b   1.000
_cell.length_c   1.000
_cell.angle_alpha   90.00
_cell.angle_beta   90.00
_cell.angle_gamma   90.00
#
_symmetry.space_group_name_H-M   'P 1'
#
loop_
_entity.id
_entity.type
_entity.pdbx_description
1 polymer ?
#
loop_
_entity_poly.entity_id
_entity_poly.type
_entity_poly.pdbx_seq_one_letter_code
_entity_poly.pdbx_strand_id
1 'polypeptide(L)'
;MNRGWLFILVAIAGLGAGVLSHRYAPVSAEAVPSTDDALAVKFDDLEGKSRALSEWRGKVLVVNFWATWCPPCLKEIPAFVDLQRRLGPEGVQFVGVALDGREEVAAFVRDHAVNYPVLAGEEDVARYMQQMGNTIGALPFTLVFDTQGKVRHVHQGEWTGPEAEAVLKPLLSRASSHAN
;
A
#
# COMPACT_ATOMS: atom_id res chain seq x y z
N MET A 1 -17.96 45.31 -43.13
CA MET A 1 -17.62 44.25 -42.15
C MET A 1 -17.89 44.81 -40.75
N ASN A 2 -18.96 44.38 -40.09
CA ASN A 2 -19.43 45.02 -38.86
C ASN A 2 -18.51 44.68 -37.66
N ARG A 3 -18.05 45.74 -36.99
CA ARG A 3 -17.17 45.63 -35.78
C ARG A 3 -17.72 44.69 -34.70
N GLY A 4 -19.03 44.46 -34.66
CA GLY A 4 -19.68 43.53 -33.74
C GLY A 4 -19.35 42.06 -33.98
N TRP A 5 -19.08 41.64 -35.19
CA TRP A 5 -18.74 40.24 -35.51
C TRP A 5 -17.35 39.85 -35.03
N LEU A 6 -16.43 40.84 -34.98
CA LEU A 6 -15.08 40.63 -34.47
C LEU A 6 -15.08 40.33 -32.96
N PHE A 7 -15.95 40.98 -32.18
CA PHE A 7 -16.07 40.72 -30.76
C PHE A 7 -16.70 39.36 -30.45
N ILE A 8 -17.64 38.90 -31.28
CA ILE A 8 -18.25 37.57 -31.13
C ILE A 8 -17.22 36.46 -31.40
N LEU A 9 -16.39 36.60 -32.42
CA LEU A 9 -15.34 35.61 -32.73
C LEU A 9 -14.26 35.56 -31.66
N VAL A 10 -13.88 36.69 -31.07
CA VAL A 10 -12.91 36.71 -29.93
C VAL A 10 -13.51 36.09 -28.67
N ALA A 11 -14.79 36.32 -28.40
CA ALA A 11 -15.46 35.70 -27.26
C ALA A 11 -15.59 34.17 -27.37
N ILE A 12 -15.90 33.65 -28.58
CA ILE A 12 -15.99 32.21 -28.82
C ILE A 12 -14.61 31.54 -28.76
N ALA A 13 -13.56 32.19 -29.28
CA ALA A 13 -12.19 31.69 -29.21
C ALA A 13 -11.69 31.67 -27.76
N GLY A 14 -12.03 32.69 -26.94
CA GLY A 14 -11.66 32.73 -25.53
C GLY A 14 -12.35 31.64 -24.69
N LEU A 15 -13.65 31.39 -24.90
CA LEU A 15 -14.41 30.33 -24.26
C LEU A 15 -13.92 28.94 -24.65
N GLY A 16 -13.59 28.74 -25.96
CA GLY A 16 -13.05 27.46 -26.43
C GLY A 16 -11.69 27.14 -25.84
N ALA A 17 -10.78 28.10 -25.73
CA ALA A 17 -9.47 27.91 -25.11
C ALA A 17 -9.56 27.65 -23.62
N GLY A 18 -10.48 28.31 -22.89
CA GLY A 18 -10.69 28.08 -21.45
C GLY A 18 -11.23 26.69 -21.13
N VAL A 19 -12.18 26.19 -21.95
CA VAL A 19 -12.76 24.83 -21.76
C VAL A 19 -11.75 23.75 -22.13
N LEU A 20 -10.91 23.98 -23.17
CA LEU A 20 -9.86 23.02 -23.53
C LEU A 20 -8.76 22.95 -22.48
N SER A 21 -8.32 24.08 -21.91
CA SER A 21 -7.30 24.10 -20.87
C SER A 21 -7.80 23.44 -19.57
N HIS A 22 -9.10 23.53 -19.26
CA HIS A 22 -9.68 22.87 -18.07
C HIS A 22 -9.81 21.34 -18.25
N ARG A 23 -9.96 20.84 -19.48
CA ARG A 23 -10.03 19.40 -19.78
C ARG A 23 -8.66 18.73 -19.85
N TYR A 24 -7.60 19.50 -20.06
CA TYR A 24 -6.21 19.01 -20.14
C TYR A 24 -5.33 19.47 -18.99
N ALA A 25 -5.91 20.02 -17.92
CA ALA A 25 -5.14 20.16 -16.70
C ALA A 25 -4.70 18.74 -16.29
N PRO A 26 -3.38 18.44 -16.26
CA PRO A 26 -2.95 17.16 -15.74
C PRO A 26 -3.53 17.08 -14.33
N VAL A 27 -4.30 16.02 -14.05
CA VAL A 27 -4.63 15.66 -12.67
C VAL A 27 -3.28 15.59 -12.01
N SER A 28 -2.99 16.55 -11.12
CA SER A 28 -1.81 16.49 -10.28
C SER A 28 -1.89 15.12 -9.64
N ALA A 29 -0.98 14.23 -10.01
CA ALA A 29 -0.77 13.00 -9.25
C ALA A 29 -0.42 13.50 -7.84
N GLU A 30 -1.44 13.57 -6.99
CA GLU A 30 -1.23 13.84 -5.57
C GLU A 30 -0.28 12.76 -5.12
N ALA A 31 0.89 13.22 -4.76
CA ALA A 31 2.08 12.44 -4.61
C ALA A 31 1.81 11.30 -3.63
N VAL A 32 1.88 10.07 -4.12
CA VAL A 32 2.24 8.95 -3.25
C VAL A 32 3.45 9.44 -2.43
N PRO A 33 3.41 9.39 -1.09
CA PRO A 33 4.48 9.87 -0.24
C PRO A 33 5.83 9.40 -0.77
N SER A 34 6.88 10.22 -0.61
CA SER A 34 8.21 9.80 -1.03
C SER A 34 8.54 8.45 -0.37
N THR A 35 9.31 7.63 -1.03
CA THR A 35 9.68 6.28 -0.56
C THR A 35 10.18 6.28 0.89
N ASP A 36 10.91 7.32 1.28
CA ASP A 36 11.43 7.46 2.63
C ASP A 36 10.33 7.81 3.64
N ASP A 37 9.35 8.63 3.26
CA ASP A 37 8.23 8.98 4.11
C ASP A 37 7.28 7.79 4.31
N ALA A 38 7.05 6.98 3.27
CA ALA A 38 6.17 5.82 3.36
C ALA A 38 6.68 4.75 4.36
N LEU A 39 7.98 4.51 4.44
CA LEU A 39 8.54 3.53 5.36
C LEU A 39 8.90 4.11 6.75
N ALA A 40 8.91 5.43 6.92
CA ALA A 40 9.21 6.08 8.20
C ALA A 40 8.06 5.97 9.21
N VAL A 41 6.85 5.60 8.74
CA VAL A 41 5.69 5.44 9.61
C VAL A 41 5.96 4.38 10.69
N LYS A 42 5.41 4.64 11.88
CA LYS A 42 5.54 3.76 13.04
C LYS A 42 4.17 3.31 13.51
N PHE A 43 4.09 2.04 13.87
CA PHE A 43 2.96 1.43 14.55
C PHE A 43 3.48 0.65 15.75
N ASP A 44 2.64 0.40 16.74
CA ASP A 44 3.04 -0.40 17.89
C ASP A 44 2.96 -1.90 17.58
N ASP A 45 3.95 -2.67 18.03
CA ASP A 45 3.85 -4.12 18.04
C ASP A 45 2.93 -4.62 19.17
N LEU A 46 2.74 -5.93 19.24
CA LEU A 46 1.83 -6.54 20.21
C LEU A 46 2.32 -6.40 21.67
N GLU A 47 3.59 -6.11 21.88
CA GLU A 47 4.20 -5.81 23.17
C GLU A 47 4.14 -4.30 23.51
N GLY A 48 3.63 -3.46 22.61
CA GLY A 48 3.52 -2.01 22.77
C GLY A 48 4.79 -1.23 22.45
N LYS A 49 5.73 -1.86 21.76
CA LYS A 49 6.94 -1.19 21.28
C LYS A 49 6.68 -0.58 19.89
N SER A 50 7.03 0.70 19.73
CA SER A 50 6.88 1.38 18.45
C SER A 50 7.92 0.89 17.45
N ARG A 51 7.44 0.41 16.27
CA ARG A 51 8.23 -0.17 15.20
C ARG A 51 8.02 0.60 13.89
N ALA A 52 9.08 0.96 13.23
CA ALA A 52 9.00 1.61 11.91
C ALA A 52 9.00 0.58 10.79
N LEU A 53 8.23 0.78 9.72
CA LEU A 53 8.29 -0.11 8.55
C LEU A 53 9.67 -0.13 7.90
N SER A 54 10.47 0.92 8.08
CA SER A 54 11.86 0.99 7.63
C SER A 54 12.81 -0.04 8.26
N GLU A 55 12.43 -0.67 9.37
CA GLU A 55 13.22 -1.74 10.00
C GLU A 55 13.38 -2.95 9.08
N TRP A 56 12.46 -3.14 8.15
CA TRP A 56 12.50 -4.23 7.15
C TRP A 56 13.02 -3.79 5.77
N ARG A 57 13.62 -2.60 5.67
CA ARG A 57 14.26 -2.14 4.43
C ARG A 57 15.36 -3.11 3.99
N GLY A 58 15.58 -3.24 2.69
CA GLY A 58 16.52 -4.20 2.11
C GLY A 58 15.89 -5.54 1.75
N LYS A 59 14.61 -5.76 2.14
CA LYS A 59 13.81 -6.91 1.73
C LYS A 59 12.70 -6.49 0.77
N VAL A 60 12.15 -7.42 0.02
CA VAL A 60 10.85 -7.23 -0.63
C VAL A 60 9.80 -7.28 0.49
N LEU A 61 9.31 -6.11 0.87
CA LEU A 61 8.43 -5.96 2.03
C LEU A 61 6.96 -5.98 1.59
N VAL A 62 6.18 -6.85 2.19
CA VAL A 62 4.72 -6.96 2.02
C VAL A 62 4.04 -6.47 3.28
N VAL A 63 3.36 -5.32 3.19
CA VAL A 63 2.61 -4.74 4.31
C VAL A 63 1.13 -4.98 4.04
N ASN A 64 0.52 -5.85 4.84
CA ASN A 64 -0.89 -6.22 4.73
C ASN A 64 -1.69 -5.55 5.86
N PHE A 65 -2.67 -4.74 5.48
CA PHE A 65 -3.61 -4.10 6.40
C PHE A 65 -4.86 -4.97 6.51
N TRP A 66 -5.21 -5.34 7.74
CA TRP A 66 -6.25 -6.32 8.02
C TRP A 66 -6.96 -6.05 9.36
N ALA A 67 -7.99 -6.85 9.70
CA ALA A 67 -8.62 -6.82 11.01
C ALA A 67 -9.17 -8.20 11.38
N THR A 68 -9.34 -8.48 12.66
CA THR A 68 -9.87 -9.76 13.16
C THR A 68 -11.34 -9.98 12.78
N TRP A 69 -12.08 -8.91 12.59
CA TRP A 69 -13.49 -8.90 12.16
C TRP A 69 -13.68 -8.86 10.64
N CYS A 70 -12.63 -8.93 9.83
CA CYS A 70 -12.67 -8.84 8.37
C CYS A 70 -12.59 -10.24 7.73
N PRO A 71 -13.72 -10.86 7.28
CA PRO A 71 -13.70 -12.24 6.78
C PRO A 71 -12.78 -12.49 5.57
N PRO A 72 -12.68 -11.60 4.55
CA PRO A 72 -11.72 -11.82 3.47
C PRO A 72 -10.27 -11.71 3.93
N CYS A 73 -9.95 -10.88 4.96
CA CYS A 73 -8.61 -10.82 5.54
C CYS A 73 -8.19 -12.16 6.15
N LEU A 74 -9.12 -12.80 6.88
CA LEU A 74 -8.84 -14.06 7.54
C LEU A 74 -8.58 -15.21 6.57
N LYS A 75 -9.11 -15.13 5.35
CA LYS A 75 -8.89 -16.15 4.30
C LYS A 75 -7.50 -16.07 3.69
N GLU A 76 -6.91 -14.88 3.56
CA GLU A 76 -5.59 -14.73 2.93
C GLU A 76 -4.43 -15.00 3.89
N ILE A 77 -4.60 -14.82 5.21
CA ILE A 77 -3.53 -14.97 6.21
C ILE A 77 -2.83 -16.34 6.14
N PRO A 78 -3.51 -17.50 6.01
CA PRO A 78 -2.84 -18.79 5.89
C PRO A 78 -1.90 -18.86 4.66
N ALA A 79 -2.29 -18.26 3.54
CA ALA A 79 -1.44 -18.19 2.36
C ALA A 79 -0.21 -17.31 2.61
N PHE A 80 -0.34 -16.20 3.33
CA PHE A 80 0.79 -15.33 3.69
C PHE A 80 1.74 -16.00 4.68
N VAL A 81 1.24 -16.78 5.63
CA VAL A 81 2.06 -17.62 6.52
C VAL A 81 2.88 -18.64 5.71
N ASP A 82 2.28 -19.28 4.71
CA ASP A 82 3.00 -20.20 3.82
C ASP A 82 4.04 -19.46 2.96
N LEU A 83 3.69 -18.33 2.36
CA LEU A 83 4.59 -17.51 1.56
C LEU A 83 5.76 -16.97 2.40
N GLN A 84 5.52 -16.49 3.62
CA GLN A 84 6.58 -16.06 4.54
C GLN A 84 7.56 -17.20 4.82
N ARG A 85 7.06 -18.42 5.08
CA ARG A 85 7.91 -19.58 5.33
C ARG A 85 8.78 -19.94 4.13
N ARG A 86 8.21 -19.91 2.90
CA ARG A 86 8.90 -20.28 1.66
C ARG A 86 9.82 -19.18 1.14
N LEU A 87 9.34 -17.95 1.05
CA LEU A 87 10.04 -16.85 0.41
C LEU A 87 10.84 -15.96 1.39
N GLY A 88 10.59 -16.10 2.71
CA GLY A 88 11.35 -15.38 3.74
C GLY A 88 12.86 -15.57 3.63
N PRO A 89 13.37 -16.81 3.51
CA PRO A 89 14.80 -17.08 3.28
C PRO A 89 15.34 -16.47 1.97
N GLU A 90 14.48 -16.23 0.98
CA GLU A 90 14.83 -15.63 -0.32
C GLU A 90 14.82 -14.09 -0.29
N GLY A 91 14.40 -13.46 0.83
CA GLY A 91 14.43 -12.02 0.99
C GLY A 91 13.05 -11.32 1.00
N VAL A 92 11.94 -12.07 1.07
CA VAL A 92 10.61 -11.50 1.34
C VAL A 92 10.41 -11.32 2.84
N GLN A 93 9.71 -10.26 3.21
CA GLN A 93 9.21 -10.06 4.56
C GLN A 93 7.75 -9.62 4.53
N PHE A 94 6.88 -10.38 5.17
CA PHE A 94 5.52 -9.96 5.47
C PHE A 94 5.48 -9.20 6.80
N VAL A 95 4.63 -8.17 6.87
CA VAL A 95 4.29 -7.44 8.08
C VAL A 95 2.78 -7.23 8.05
N GLY A 96 2.08 -7.76 9.03
CA GLY A 96 0.66 -7.48 9.23
C GLY A 96 0.50 -6.17 10.00
N VAL A 97 -0.39 -5.29 9.57
CA VAL A 97 -0.76 -4.07 10.29
C VAL A 97 -2.27 -4.14 10.54
N ALA A 98 -2.65 -4.43 11.77
CA ALA A 98 -4.05 -4.63 12.14
C ALA A 98 -4.73 -3.31 12.47
N LEU A 99 -5.90 -3.07 11.86
CA LEU A 99 -6.83 -2.00 12.21
C LEU A 99 -7.78 -2.54 13.30
N ASP A 100 -7.23 -2.78 14.48
CA ASP A 100 -7.95 -3.44 15.57
C ASP A 100 -7.22 -3.29 16.91
N GLY A 101 -7.89 -3.66 18.00
CA GLY A 101 -7.33 -3.66 19.35
C GLY A 101 -6.18 -4.66 19.50
N ARG A 102 -5.16 -4.27 20.25
CA ARG A 102 -3.93 -5.09 20.43
C ARG A 102 -4.21 -6.46 21.05
N GLU A 103 -5.13 -6.54 22.00
CA GLU A 103 -5.44 -7.79 22.70
C GLU A 103 -6.11 -8.82 21.79
N GLU A 104 -7.08 -8.38 20.99
CA GLU A 104 -7.79 -9.19 19.98
C GLU A 104 -6.82 -9.71 18.93
N VAL A 105 -5.94 -8.83 18.44
CA VAL A 105 -4.90 -9.17 17.46
C VAL A 105 -3.91 -10.18 18.04
N ALA A 106 -3.45 -9.99 19.29
CA ALA A 106 -2.52 -10.90 19.94
C ALA A 106 -3.12 -12.31 20.15
N ALA A 107 -4.42 -12.39 20.50
CA ALA A 107 -5.13 -13.65 20.59
C ALA A 107 -5.18 -14.34 19.22
N PHE A 108 -5.59 -13.62 18.18
CA PHE A 108 -5.66 -14.15 16.82
C PHE A 108 -4.32 -14.68 16.31
N VAL A 109 -3.23 -13.91 16.49
CA VAL A 109 -1.87 -14.28 16.04
C VAL A 109 -1.41 -15.59 16.66
N ARG A 110 -1.68 -15.80 17.95
CA ARG A 110 -1.36 -17.07 18.65
C ARG A 110 -2.18 -18.23 18.09
N ASP A 111 -3.48 -18.05 17.94
CA ASP A 111 -4.41 -19.12 17.56
C ASP A 111 -4.21 -19.57 16.11
N HIS A 112 -3.73 -18.68 15.25
CA HIS A 112 -3.53 -18.92 13.81
C HIS A 112 -2.06 -19.13 13.42
N ALA A 113 -1.16 -19.21 14.39
CA ALA A 113 0.28 -19.45 14.18
C ALA A 113 0.91 -18.49 13.14
N VAL A 114 0.55 -17.21 13.18
CA VAL A 114 1.13 -16.19 12.29
C VAL A 114 2.63 -16.10 12.55
N ASN A 115 3.44 -16.25 11.51
CA ASN A 115 4.90 -16.41 11.58
C ASN A 115 5.68 -15.20 11.08
N TYR A 116 5.03 -14.05 11.01
CA TYR A 116 5.63 -12.75 10.62
C TYR A 116 5.23 -11.66 11.63
N PRO A 117 5.99 -10.54 11.69
CA PRO A 117 5.67 -9.43 12.58
C PRO A 117 4.26 -8.90 12.36
N VAL A 118 3.56 -8.62 13.46
CA VAL A 118 2.25 -7.99 13.45
C VAL A 118 2.30 -6.73 14.30
N LEU A 119 1.82 -5.63 13.73
CA LEU A 119 1.65 -4.34 14.36
C LEU A 119 0.14 -4.07 14.48
N ALA A 120 -0.25 -3.20 15.40
CA ALA A 120 -1.65 -2.87 15.61
C ALA A 120 -1.82 -1.37 15.88
N GLY A 121 -2.97 -0.84 15.46
CA GLY A 121 -3.38 0.54 15.68
C GLY A 121 -4.76 0.78 15.08
N GLU A 122 -5.32 1.95 15.32
CA GLU A 122 -6.65 2.30 14.82
C GLU A 122 -6.58 3.52 13.88
N GLU A 123 -6.64 4.73 14.43
CA GLU A 123 -6.68 5.96 13.63
C GLU A 123 -5.40 6.22 12.82
N ASP A 124 -4.24 5.88 13.35
CA ASP A 124 -2.94 6.01 12.70
C ASP A 124 -2.81 5.06 11.51
N VAL A 125 -3.28 3.82 11.65
CA VAL A 125 -3.36 2.82 10.58
C VAL A 125 -4.31 3.29 9.49
N ALA A 126 -5.53 3.72 9.84
CA ALA A 126 -6.52 4.21 8.90
C ALA A 126 -6.00 5.43 8.12
N ARG A 127 -5.35 6.37 8.80
CA ARG A 127 -4.75 7.56 8.18
C ARG A 127 -3.64 7.19 7.21
N TYR A 128 -2.77 6.28 7.58
CA TYR A 128 -1.70 5.82 6.69
C TYR A 128 -2.26 5.12 5.45
N MET A 129 -3.24 4.25 5.60
CA MET A 129 -3.91 3.60 4.46
C MET A 129 -4.48 4.64 3.47
N GLN A 130 -5.11 5.72 3.98
CA GLN A 130 -5.62 6.81 3.14
C GLN A 130 -4.49 7.51 2.37
N GLN A 131 -3.37 7.82 3.04
CA GLN A 131 -2.19 8.41 2.40
C GLN A 131 -1.60 7.51 1.31
N MET A 132 -1.72 6.19 1.47
CA MET A 132 -1.25 5.20 0.51
C MET A 132 -2.28 4.85 -0.58
N GLY A 133 -3.37 5.62 -0.69
CA GLY A 133 -4.36 5.51 -1.77
C GLY A 133 -5.62 4.72 -1.42
N ASN A 134 -5.74 4.15 -0.22
CA ASN A 134 -6.97 3.50 0.24
C ASN A 134 -7.93 4.53 0.87
N THR A 135 -8.51 5.38 0.05
CA THR A 135 -9.34 6.51 0.51
C THR A 135 -10.67 6.09 1.12
N ILE A 136 -11.14 4.88 0.83
CA ILE A 136 -12.42 4.34 1.35
C ILE A 136 -12.25 3.46 2.58
N GLY A 137 -11.00 3.20 3.03
CA GLY A 137 -10.72 2.35 4.19
C GLY A 137 -11.09 0.87 4.00
N ALA A 138 -11.08 0.36 2.74
CA ALA A 138 -11.41 -1.03 2.46
C ALA A 138 -10.33 -1.98 2.98
N LEU A 139 -10.74 -3.13 3.52
CA LEU A 139 -9.87 -4.23 3.96
C LEU A 139 -10.22 -5.53 3.22
N PRO A 140 -9.23 -6.39 2.97
CA PRO A 140 -7.80 -6.19 3.18
C PRO A 140 -7.20 -5.22 2.16
N PHE A 141 -6.06 -4.61 2.52
CA PHE A 141 -5.30 -3.72 1.65
C PHE A 141 -3.83 -4.07 1.79
N THR A 142 -3.11 -4.27 0.67
CA THR A 142 -1.71 -4.73 0.72
C THR A 142 -0.82 -3.85 -0.14
N LEU A 143 0.31 -3.44 0.44
CA LEU A 143 1.38 -2.72 -0.23
C LEU A 143 2.59 -3.62 -0.38
N VAL A 144 3.23 -3.61 -1.54
CA VAL A 144 4.51 -4.29 -1.75
C VAL A 144 5.58 -3.27 -2.08
N PHE A 145 6.65 -3.29 -1.30
CA PHE A 145 7.83 -2.46 -1.50
C PHE A 145 9.00 -3.32 -1.99
N ASP A 146 9.82 -2.76 -2.87
CA ASP A 146 11.09 -3.40 -3.24
C ASP A 146 12.18 -3.18 -2.17
N THR A 147 13.35 -3.74 -2.40
CA THR A 147 14.50 -3.62 -1.50
C THR A 147 15.00 -2.19 -1.29
N GLN A 148 14.64 -1.28 -2.18
CA GLN A 148 14.94 0.16 -2.06
C GLN A 148 13.84 0.92 -1.29
N GLY A 149 12.73 0.23 -0.93
CA GLY A 149 11.58 0.79 -0.25
C GLY A 149 10.58 1.49 -1.17
N LYS A 150 10.67 1.30 -2.49
CA LYS A 150 9.73 1.87 -3.44
C LYS A 150 8.50 0.99 -3.57
N VAL A 151 7.30 1.56 -3.52
CA VAL A 151 6.05 0.83 -3.79
C VAL A 151 6.07 0.28 -5.21
N ARG A 152 5.85 -1.02 -5.34
CA ARG A 152 5.83 -1.74 -6.63
C ARG A 152 4.47 -2.34 -6.95
N HIS A 153 3.67 -2.61 -5.94
CA HIS A 153 2.33 -3.14 -6.12
C HIS A 153 1.42 -2.68 -5.00
N VAL A 154 0.16 -2.44 -5.35
CA VAL A 154 -0.93 -2.13 -4.42
C VAL A 154 -2.05 -3.10 -4.76
N HIS A 155 -2.52 -3.85 -3.75
CA HIS A 155 -3.63 -4.79 -3.90
C HIS A 155 -4.77 -4.41 -2.96
N GLN A 156 -5.99 -4.39 -3.47
CA GLN A 156 -7.21 -4.15 -2.69
C GLN A 156 -8.09 -5.38 -2.73
N GLY A 157 -8.56 -5.82 -1.58
CA GLY A 157 -9.35 -7.04 -1.42
C GLY A 157 -8.51 -8.28 -1.15
N GLU A 158 -9.17 -9.44 -1.05
CA GLU A 158 -8.53 -10.74 -0.79
C GLU A 158 -7.48 -11.06 -1.85
N TRP A 159 -6.27 -11.39 -1.39
CA TRP A 159 -5.14 -11.71 -2.26
C TRP A 159 -4.74 -13.17 -2.11
N THR A 160 -4.89 -13.96 -3.16
CA THR A 160 -4.58 -15.38 -3.12
C THR A 160 -3.07 -15.64 -3.13
N GLY A 161 -2.65 -16.77 -2.55
CA GLY A 161 -1.23 -17.14 -2.52
C GLY A 161 -0.55 -17.17 -3.89
N PRO A 162 -1.15 -17.81 -4.93
CA PRO A 162 -0.58 -17.80 -6.28
C PRO A 162 -0.44 -16.41 -6.90
N GLU A 163 -1.43 -15.52 -6.70
CA GLU A 163 -1.36 -14.15 -7.19
C GLU A 163 -0.25 -13.36 -6.49
N ALA A 164 -0.15 -13.47 -5.16
CA ALA A 164 0.91 -12.83 -4.38
C ALA A 164 2.30 -13.34 -4.82
N GLU A 165 2.46 -14.64 -4.96
CA GLU A 165 3.72 -15.25 -5.40
C GLU A 165 4.15 -14.77 -6.80
N ALA A 166 3.19 -14.63 -7.73
CA ALA A 166 3.45 -14.12 -9.08
C ALA A 166 3.99 -12.67 -9.08
N VAL A 167 3.59 -11.85 -8.11
CA VAL A 167 4.11 -10.49 -7.94
C VAL A 167 5.47 -10.48 -7.23
N LEU A 168 5.66 -11.33 -6.21
CA LEU A 168 6.85 -11.30 -5.36
C LEU A 168 8.10 -11.88 -6.03
N LYS A 169 7.98 -12.99 -6.76
CA LYS A 169 9.13 -13.64 -7.41
C LYS A 169 9.92 -12.75 -8.37
N PRO A 170 9.31 -11.98 -9.27
CA PRO A 170 10.04 -11.04 -10.13
C PRO A 170 10.78 -9.92 -9.36
N LEU A 171 10.29 -9.54 -8.19
CA LEU A 171 10.97 -8.53 -7.36
C LEU A 171 12.22 -9.08 -6.68
N LEU A 172 12.20 -10.34 -6.25
CA LEU A 172 13.38 -11.04 -5.72
C LEU A 172 14.49 -11.19 -6.76
N SER A 173 14.15 -11.57 -7.99
CA SER A 173 15.14 -11.72 -9.05
C SER A 173 15.83 -10.40 -9.42
N ARG A 174 15.11 -9.28 -9.38
CA ARG A 174 15.66 -7.94 -9.58
C ARG A 174 16.57 -7.50 -8.43
N ALA A 175 16.23 -7.85 -7.19
CA ALA A 175 17.05 -7.55 -6.03
C ALA A 175 18.43 -8.22 -6.13
N SER A 176 18.50 -9.49 -6.54
CA SER A 176 19.74 -10.23 -6.69
C SER A 176 20.63 -9.71 -7.84
N SER A 177 20.02 -9.15 -8.90
CA SER A 177 20.78 -8.60 -10.03
C SER A 177 21.45 -7.23 -9.76
N HIS A 178 21.04 -6.52 -8.70
CA HIS A 178 21.62 -5.23 -8.29
C HIS A 178 22.67 -5.37 -7.16
N ALA A 179 22.81 -6.58 -6.60
CA ALA A 179 23.76 -6.87 -5.52
C ALA A 179 25.11 -7.44 -6.03
N ASN A 180 25.25 -7.64 -7.35
CA ASN A 180 26.45 -8.09 -8.03
C ASN A 180 27.08 -6.94 -8.82
#